data_355060520cc45f534711cf6d820b7e7c
#
_entry.id   355060520cc45f534711cf6d820b7e7c
#
_cell.length_a   1.000
_cell.length_b   1.000
_cell.length_c   1.000
_cell.angle_alpha   90.00
_cell.angle_beta   90.00
_cell.angle_gamma   90.00
#
_symmetry.space_group_name_H-M   'P 1'
#
loop_
_entity.id
_entity.type
_entity.pdbx_description
1 polymer ?
#
loop_
_entity_poly.entity_id
_entity_poly.type
_entity_poly.pdbx_seq_one_letter_code
_entity_poly.pdbx_strand_id
1 'polypeptide(L)'
;MYRPLIAVFFFLLLVFTVILVRSPKADLIVVGVIWTGETDRPFVEAMAIKGDRIMTIGFRDEVMSFSGKNTEIIELGKELVVPGFIDTHVHFLQGGLNLASVQLRDATTPEEFANRIAEFAKSVPPGTWILGGDWDHENWGGELPHRDWIDELTKDHPVFVTRLDGHMSLANSKALALAGVGNDVEDIDGGSIVRESDGRLTGIFKDNAERLIQMHIPEPSDYEVDMGLRLAMEYVASHGVTSVHDMNAMLDGMRRARSNGQQLTRYYGVYSLSRWEMVRDMVNREGNGDEW
;
A
#
# COMPACT_ATOMS: atom_id res chain seq x y z
N MET A 1 25.48 -68.44 20.97
CA MET A 1 25.92 -67.77 19.72
C MET A 1 25.07 -66.55 19.37
N TYR A 2 24.35 -65.90 20.34
CA TYR A 2 23.46 -64.74 20.12
C TYR A 2 23.93 -63.41 20.77
N ARG A 3 25.02 -63.43 21.55
CA ARG A 3 25.51 -62.20 22.26
C ARG A 3 26.03 -61.10 21.36
N PRO A 4 26.73 -61.30 20.20
CA PRO A 4 27.20 -60.22 19.37
C PRO A 4 26.06 -59.51 18.58
N LEU A 5 24.98 -60.21 18.22
CA LEU A 5 23.85 -59.65 17.48
C LEU A 5 23.02 -58.65 18.34
N ILE A 6 22.88 -58.97 19.63
CA ILE A 6 22.15 -58.08 20.58
C ILE A 6 22.95 -56.80 20.80
N ALA A 7 24.27 -56.85 20.92
CA ALA A 7 25.11 -55.66 21.09
C ALA A 7 25.10 -54.75 19.86
N VAL A 8 25.09 -55.31 18.65
CA VAL A 8 24.98 -54.55 17.40
C VAL A 8 23.58 -53.90 17.28
N PHE A 9 22.51 -54.60 17.69
CA PHE A 9 21.17 -54.06 17.66
C PHE A 9 21.00 -52.88 18.63
N PHE A 10 21.52 -52.98 19.85
CA PHE A 10 21.50 -51.88 20.80
C PHE A 10 22.38 -50.72 20.38
N PHE A 11 23.50 -50.94 19.73
CA PHE A 11 24.36 -49.89 19.18
C PHE A 11 23.69 -49.17 18.03
N LEU A 12 23.03 -49.90 17.09
CA LEU A 12 22.25 -49.32 16.00
C LEU A 12 21.03 -48.55 16.50
N LEU A 13 20.34 -49.07 17.56
CA LEU A 13 19.22 -48.37 18.17
C LEU A 13 19.67 -47.08 18.85
N LEU A 14 20.83 -47.09 19.54
CA LEU A 14 21.42 -45.92 20.22
C LEU A 14 21.87 -44.88 19.17
N VAL A 15 22.50 -45.30 18.06
CA VAL A 15 22.89 -44.42 16.94
C VAL A 15 21.67 -43.84 16.24
N PHE A 16 20.63 -44.66 16.04
CA PHE A 16 19.36 -44.21 15.48
C PHE A 16 18.63 -43.22 16.38
N THR A 17 18.65 -43.43 17.70
CA THR A 17 18.05 -42.50 18.67
C THR A 17 18.84 -41.19 18.77
N VAL A 18 20.18 -41.22 18.67
CA VAL A 18 21.01 -40.02 18.63
C VAL A 18 20.88 -39.23 17.37
N ILE A 19 20.58 -39.88 16.23
CA ILE A 19 20.27 -39.19 14.95
C ILE A 19 18.86 -38.57 14.97
N LEU A 20 17.89 -39.18 15.67
CA LEU A 20 16.51 -38.72 15.80
C LEU A 20 16.30 -37.54 16.77
N VAL A 21 17.26 -37.21 17.61
CA VAL A 21 17.13 -36.18 18.68
C VAL A 21 17.96 -34.91 18.39
N ARG A 22 18.42 -34.69 17.17
CA ARG A 22 18.90 -33.35 16.82
C ARG A 22 17.70 -32.46 16.51
N SER A 23 17.23 -31.72 17.51
CA SER A 23 16.27 -30.64 17.29
C SER A 23 16.75 -29.76 16.14
N PRO A 24 15.88 -29.46 15.17
CA PRO A 24 16.26 -28.59 14.07
C PRO A 24 16.76 -27.26 14.62
N LYS A 25 17.82 -26.72 14.00
CA LYS A 25 18.36 -25.42 14.42
C LYS A 25 17.57 -24.31 13.74
N ALA A 26 17.36 -23.22 14.47
CA ALA A 26 16.73 -22.03 13.94
C ALA A 26 17.61 -21.33 12.90
N ASP A 27 16.99 -20.65 11.95
CA ASP A 27 17.68 -19.77 11.04
C ASP A 27 17.85 -18.37 11.66
N LEU A 28 16.85 -17.95 12.46
CA LEU A 28 16.83 -16.67 13.17
C LEU A 28 16.31 -16.87 14.59
N ILE A 29 16.96 -16.20 15.56
CA ILE A 29 16.44 -16.04 16.92
C ILE A 29 16.32 -14.55 17.22
N VAL A 30 15.15 -14.13 17.66
CA VAL A 30 14.88 -12.76 18.11
C VAL A 30 14.76 -12.80 19.63
N VAL A 31 15.53 -11.95 20.32
CA VAL A 31 15.52 -11.79 21.78
C VAL A 31 15.08 -10.37 22.12
N GLY A 32 14.07 -10.24 22.97
CA GLY A 32 13.48 -8.94 23.35
C GLY A 32 12.15 -9.12 24.05
N VAL A 33 11.39 -8.04 24.17
CA VAL A 33 10.03 -8.08 24.72
C VAL A 33 9.06 -8.45 23.59
N ILE A 34 8.61 -9.70 23.54
CA ILE A 34 7.77 -10.22 22.45
C ILE A 34 6.33 -10.36 22.93
N TRP A 35 5.41 -9.62 22.32
CA TRP A 35 3.98 -9.76 22.58
C TRP A 35 3.40 -10.88 21.71
N THR A 36 2.76 -11.87 22.37
CA THR A 36 2.26 -13.09 21.72
C THR A 36 0.81 -12.97 21.24
N GLY A 37 0.05 -12.03 21.81
CA GLY A 37 -1.41 -11.96 21.62
C GLY A 37 -2.21 -12.98 22.43
N GLU A 38 -1.55 -13.90 23.17
CA GLU A 38 -2.22 -14.91 23.99
C GLU A 38 -2.48 -14.39 25.42
N THR A 39 -3.69 -14.64 25.93
CA THR A 39 -4.13 -14.15 27.23
C THR A 39 -3.30 -14.74 28.37
N ASP A 40 -2.99 -16.04 28.32
CA ASP A 40 -2.32 -16.75 29.41
C ASP A 40 -0.80 -16.50 29.44
N ARG A 41 -0.23 -16.10 28.31
CA ARG A 41 1.20 -15.80 28.20
C ARG A 41 1.42 -14.62 27.25
N PRO A 42 1.02 -13.42 27.65
CA PRO A 42 1.02 -12.25 26.74
C PRO A 42 2.42 -11.79 26.30
N PHE A 43 3.46 -12.11 27.07
CA PHE A 43 4.83 -11.74 26.74
C PHE A 43 5.80 -12.92 26.93
N VAL A 44 6.81 -12.99 26.05
CA VAL A 44 7.95 -13.91 26.13
C VAL A 44 9.24 -13.15 25.84
N GLU A 45 10.39 -13.79 26.12
CA GLU A 45 11.73 -13.18 26.03
C GLU A 45 12.43 -13.46 24.70
N ALA A 46 12.04 -14.53 24.02
CA ALA A 46 12.67 -14.91 22.75
C ALA A 46 11.75 -15.72 21.85
N MET A 47 12.09 -15.71 20.56
CA MET A 47 11.42 -16.45 19.49
C MET A 47 12.45 -17.05 18.54
N ALA A 48 12.32 -18.34 18.22
CA ALA A 48 13.11 -19.02 17.20
C ALA A 48 12.30 -19.22 15.94
N ILE A 49 12.90 -18.95 14.76
CA ILE A 49 12.29 -19.01 13.45
C ILE A 49 13.08 -19.97 12.56
N LYS A 50 12.36 -20.79 11.78
CA LYS A 50 12.90 -21.66 10.74
C LYS A 50 12.14 -21.48 9.45
N GLY A 51 12.86 -21.05 8.40
CA GLY A 51 12.21 -20.64 7.14
C GLY A 51 11.21 -19.51 7.41
N ASP A 52 9.96 -19.73 7.11
CA ASP A 52 8.83 -18.80 7.27
C ASP A 52 7.97 -19.07 8.50
N ARG A 53 8.41 -19.97 9.41
CA ARG A 53 7.61 -20.40 10.55
C ARG A 53 8.29 -20.15 11.90
N ILE A 54 7.50 -19.73 12.87
CA ILE A 54 7.91 -19.68 14.27
C ILE A 54 8.03 -21.12 14.78
N MET A 55 9.22 -21.52 15.20
CA MET A 55 9.48 -22.85 15.78
C MET A 55 9.03 -22.94 17.22
N THR A 56 9.41 -21.92 17.99
CA THR A 56 9.12 -21.85 19.44
C THR A 56 9.24 -20.42 19.94
N ILE A 57 8.54 -20.14 21.03
CA ILE A 57 8.62 -18.91 21.80
C ILE A 57 8.75 -19.25 23.28
N GLY A 58 9.47 -18.47 24.08
CA GLY A 58 9.61 -18.76 25.50
C GLY A 58 10.67 -17.91 26.18
N PHE A 59 11.24 -18.48 27.26
CA PHE A 59 12.37 -17.86 27.96
C PHE A 59 13.62 -17.88 27.06
N ARG A 60 14.47 -16.88 27.23
CA ARG A 60 15.68 -16.71 26.42
C ARG A 60 16.53 -17.98 26.35
N ASP A 61 16.83 -18.57 27.51
CA ASP A 61 17.74 -19.75 27.61
C ASP A 61 17.15 -20.98 26.90
N GLU A 62 15.84 -21.18 26.97
CA GLU A 62 15.15 -22.27 26.28
C GLU A 62 15.24 -22.11 24.78
N VAL A 63 14.92 -20.93 24.29
CA VAL A 63 14.92 -20.60 22.84
C VAL A 63 16.34 -20.61 22.27
N MET A 64 17.32 -20.13 23.01
CA MET A 64 18.73 -20.17 22.62
C MET A 64 19.27 -21.59 22.44
N SER A 65 18.66 -22.61 23.04
CA SER A 65 19.01 -24.01 22.79
C SER A 65 18.83 -24.45 21.34
N PHE A 66 18.01 -23.74 20.56
CA PHE A 66 17.81 -23.93 19.13
C PHE A 66 18.85 -23.22 18.25
N SER A 67 19.76 -22.45 18.86
CA SER A 67 20.85 -21.79 18.13
C SER A 67 21.82 -22.81 17.54
N GLY A 68 22.32 -22.54 16.35
CA GLY A 68 23.33 -23.30 15.63
C GLY A 68 24.41 -22.40 15.05
N LYS A 69 25.37 -22.98 14.32
CA LYS A 69 26.50 -22.25 13.73
C LYS A 69 26.06 -21.13 12.76
N ASN A 70 24.93 -21.33 12.08
CA ASN A 70 24.43 -20.41 11.04
C ASN A 70 23.17 -19.66 11.49
N THR A 71 22.79 -19.73 12.78
CA THR A 71 21.64 -19.00 13.31
C THR A 71 22.00 -17.53 13.46
N GLU A 72 21.23 -16.66 12.85
CA GLU A 72 21.29 -15.23 13.11
C GLU A 72 20.60 -14.92 14.46
N ILE A 73 21.15 -14.00 15.24
CA ILE A 73 20.59 -13.59 16.54
C ILE A 73 20.40 -12.08 16.53
N ILE A 74 19.17 -11.64 16.74
CA ILE A 74 18.80 -10.23 16.88
C ILE A 74 18.48 -9.96 18.36
N GLU A 75 19.27 -9.12 19.00
CA GLU A 75 19.07 -8.69 20.39
C GLU A 75 18.43 -7.28 20.38
N LEU A 76 17.17 -7.17 20.77
CA LEU A 76 16.38 -5.93 20.73
C LEU A 76 16.29 -5.17 22.06
N GLY A 77 16.88 -5.69 23.12
CA GLY A 77 16.89 -5.04 24.43
C GLY A 77 15.47 -4.82 24.99
N LYS A 78 15.00 -3.56 25.02
CA LYS A 78 13.68 -3.19 25.55
C LYS A 78 12.64 -2.94 24.46
N GLU A 79 13.00 -3.08 23.21
CA GLU A 79 12.09 -2.88 22.09
C GLU A 79 11.02 -3.97 22.06
N LEU A 80 9.80 -3.55 21.74
CA LEU A 80 8.64 -4.45 21.68
C LEU A 80 8.54 -5.08 20.28
N VAL A 81 8.47 -6.40 20.25
CA VAL A 81 8.14 -7.17 19.05
C VAL A 81 6.66 -7.51 19.08
N VAL A 82 5.97 -7.21 17.99
CA VAL A 82 4.56 -7.52 17.79
C VAL A 82 4.37 -8.24 16.46
N PRO A 83 3.27 -8.99 16.27
CA PRO A 83 2.87 -9.45 14.93
C PRO A 83 2.72 -8.27 13.97
N GLY A 84 3.06 -8.48 12.70
CA GLY A 84 2.82 -7.45 11.67
C GLY A 84 1.36 -7.05 11.63
N PHE A 85 1.09 -5.75 11.43
CA PHE A 85 -0.26 -5.22 11.41
C PHE A 85 -1.02 -5.68 10.16
N ILE A 86 -2.33 -5.77 10.29
CA ILE A 86 -3.27 -6.02 9.21
C ILE A 86 -4.13 -4.77 9.03
N ASP A 87 -3.97 -4.06 7.92
CA ASP A 87 -4.88 -2.97 7.57
C ASP A 87 -6.08 -3.55 6.84
N THR A 88 -7.25 -3.46 7.46
CA THR A 88 -8.47 -4.11 7.00
C THR A 88 -9.33 -3.26 6.09
N HIS A 89 -8.91 -2.05 5.73
CA HIS A 89 -9.67 -1.18 4.83
C HIS A 89 -8.76 -0.15 4.15
N VAL A 90 -8.25 -0.48 2.96
CA VAL A 90 -7.42 0.42 2.16
C VAL A 90 -7.95 0.56 0.73
N HIS A 91 -7.60 1.66 0.07
CA HIS A 91 -7.66 1.85 -1.37
C HIS A 91 -6.23 1.78 -1.91
N PHE A 92 -5.74 0.57 -2.11
CA PHE A 92 -4.30 0.30 -2.14
C PHE A 92 -3.60 0.91 -3.35
N LEU A 93 -4.14 0.67 -4.57
CA LEU A 93 -3.59 1.29 -5.77
C LEU A 93 -3.69 2.82 -5.72
N GLN A 94 -4.86 3.36 -5.31
CA GLN A 94 -5.05 4.81 -5.25
C GLN A 94 -4.06 5.46 -4.28
N GLY A 95 -3.84 4.86 -3.10
CA GLY A 95 -2.84 5.33 -2.15
C GLY A 95 -1.43 5.34 -2.75
N GLY A 96 -1.05 4.29 -3.47
CA GLY A 96 0.24 4.22 -4.16
C GLY A 96 0.41 5.24 -5.28
N LEU A 97 -0.62 5.47 -6.08
CA LEU A 97 -0.63 6.51 -7.11
C LEU A 97 -0.54 7.91 -6.49
N ASN A 98 -1.22 8.14 -5.35
CA ASN A 98 -1.12 9.40 -4.63
C ASN A 98 0.31 9.67 -4.10
N LEU A 99 1.03 8.62 -3.67
CA LEU A 99 2.44 8.76 -3.28
C LEU A 99 3.35 9.19 -4.45
N ALA A 100 2.97 8.82 -5.69
CA ALA A 100 3.69 9.20 -6.90
C ALA A 100 3.20 10.53 -7.50
N SER A 101 2.15 11.12 -6.97
CA SER A 101 1.53 12.35 -7.47
C SER A 101 2.13 13.60 -6.84
N VAL A 102 1.69 14.78 -7.33
CA VAL A 102 2.07 16.05 -6.71
C VAL A 102 1.58 16.11 -5.25
N GLN A 103 2.44 16.56 -4.33
CA GLN A 103 2.14 16.62 -2.89
C GLN A 103 1.79 18.08 -2.52
N LEU A 104 0.49 18.32 -2.22
CA LEU A 104 -0.02 19.67 -1.93
C LEU A 104 -0.63 19.80 -0.53
N ARG A 105 -0.72 18.69 0.22
CA ARG A 105 -1.44 18.60 1.49
C ARG A 105 -0.99 19.61 2.55
N ASP A 106 0.29 19.90 2.59
CA ASP A 106 0.93 20.79 3.55
C ASP A 106 1.40 22.13 2.93
N ALA A 107 0.89 22.47 1.73
CA ALA A 107 1.09 23.78 1.16
C ALA A 107 0.38 24.84 2.03
N THR A 108 1.09 25.92 2.38
CA THR A 108 0.63 26.94 3.33
C THR A 108 0.34 28.29 2.68
N THR A 109 0.65 28.45 1.39
CA THR A 109 0.33 29.65 0.61
C THR A 109 -0.10 29.31 -0.81
N PRO A 110 -0.88 30.20 -1.48
CA PRO A 110 -1.22 30.05 -2.90
C PRO A 110 0.02 29.89 -3.81
N GLU A 111 1.08 30.64 -3.53
CA GLU A 111 2.31 30.59 -4.31
C GLU A 111 3.02 29.23 -4.14
N GLU A 112 3.06 28.72 -2.92
CA GLU A 112 3.63 27.40 -2.65
C GLU A 112 2.85 26.30 -3.36
N PHE A 113 1.51 26.34 -3.30
CA PHE A 113 0.62 25.43 -4.03
C PHE A 113 0.93 25.44 -5.53
N ALA A 114 0.95 26.61 -6.16
CA ALA A 114 1.22 26.75 -7.60
C ALA A 114 2.64 26.30 -7.97
N ASN A 115 3.64 26.65 -7.17
CA ASN A 115 5.04 26.28 -7.41
C ASN A 115 5.26 24.77 -7.31
N ARG A 116 4.64 24.07 -6.36
CA ARG A 116 4.75 22.62 -6.25
C ARG A 116 4.17 21.91 -7.49
N ILE A 117 3.05 22.37 -8.01
CA ILE A 117 2.47 21.87 -9.27
C ILE A 117 3.42 22.14 -10.44
N ALA A 118 4.00 23.34 -10.52
CA ALA A 118 4.94 23.71 -11.56
C ALA A 118 6.23 22.86 -11.54
N GLU A 119 6.79 22.60 -10.35
CA GLU A 119 7.97 21.74 -10.21
C GLU A 119 7.64 20.28 -10.58
N PHE A 120 6.47 19.78 -10.17
CA PHE A 120 6.04 18.45 -10.56
C PHE A 120 5.86 18.33 -12.09
N ALA A 121 5.28 19.35 -12.72
CA ALA A 121 5.13 19.40 -14.19
C ALA A 121 6.46 19.26 -14.95
N LYS A 122 7.57 19.79 -14.39
CA LYS A 122 8.91 19.66 -14.99
C LYS A 122 9.48 18.22 -14.85
N SER A 123 8.97 17.44 -13.92
CA SER A 123 9.46 16.08 -13.64
C SER A 123 8.80 14.99 -14.48
N VAL A 124 7.72 15.31 -15.19
CA VAL A 124 6.94 14.36 -15.98
C VAL A 124 6.93 14.74 -17.47
N PRO A 125 6.75 13.77 -18.40
CA PRO A 125 6.69 14.05 -19.83
C PRO A 125 5.53 14.99 -20.19
N PRO A 126 5.70 15.90 -21.19
CA PRO A 126 4.60 16.74 -21.68
C PRO A 126 3.36 15.94 -22.04
N GLY A 127 2.18 16.45 -21.69
CA GLY A 127 0.89 15.79 -21.89
C GLY A 127 0.45 14.86 -20.78
N THR A 128 1.33 14.55 -19.81
CA THR A 128 0.95 13.78 -18.63
C THR A 128 -0.06 14.55 -17.78
N TRP A 129 -1.14 13.89 -17.37
CA TRP A 129 -2.07 14.43 -16.38
C TRP A 129 -1.42 14.57 -15.02
N ILE A 130 -1.56 15.75 -14.41
CA ILE A 130 -1.14 16.00 -13.04
C ILE A 130 -2.36 15.84 -12.13
N LEU A 131 -2.34 14.79 -11.31
CA LEU A 131 -3.46 14.35 -10.48
C LEU A 131 -3.08 14.33 -9.00
N GLY A 132 -4.03 13.99 -8.13
CA GLY A 132 -3.83 13.84 -6.68
C GLY A 132 -3.78 15.19 -5.96
N GLY A 133 -2.80 15.38 -5.09
CA GLY A 133 -2.50 16.63 -4.41
C GLY A 133 -2.98 16.71 -2.98
N ASP A 134 -4.23 16.32 -2.68
CA ASP A 134 -4.84 16.38 -1.32
C ASP A 134 -4.72 17.78 -0.68
N TRP A 135 -4.87 18.84 -1.48
CA TRP A 135 -4.70 20.21 -1.00
C TRP A 135 -5.79 20.65 0.01
N ASP A 136 -5.46 21.65 0.84
CA ASP A 136 -6.42 22.26 1.75
C ASP A 136 -6.25 23.78 1.77
N HIS A 137 -7.22 24.51 1.21
CA HIS A 137 -7.22 25.97 1.15
C HIS A 137 -7.33 26.64 2.52
N GLU A 138 -7.77 25.92 3.55
CA GLU A 138 -7.79 26.44 4.91
C GLU A 138 -6.38 26.73 5.44
N ASN A 139 -5.36 26.02 4.92
CA ASN A 139 -3.95 26.26 5.27
C ASN A 139 -3.44 27.66 4.88
N TRP A 140 -4.11 28.33 3.94
CA TRP A 140 -3.77 29.68 3.48
C TRP A 140 -4.91 30.71 3.62
N GLY A 141 -5.83 30.47 4.54
CA GLY A 141 -6.86 31.43 4.93
C GLY A 141 -8.20 31.30 4.20
N GLY A 142 -8.45 30.17 3.52
CA GLY A 142 -9.76 29.81 2.98
C GLY A 142 -10.03 30.32 1.55
N GLU A 143 -9.09 30.99 0.89
CA GLU A 143 -9.22 31.36 -0.52
C GLU A 143 -9.18 30.12 -1.41
N LEU A 144 -10.22 29.93 -2.24
CA LEU A 144 -10.26 28.82 -3.20
C LEU A 144 -9.16 29.02 -4.27
N PRO A 145 -8.43 27.96 -4.63
CA PRO A 145 -7.45 28.07 -5.71
C PRO A 145 -8.12 28.38 -7.04
N HIS A 146 -7.39 29.06 -7.90
CA HIS A 146 -7.85 29.48 -9.21
C HIS A 146 -6.95 28.93 -10.30
N ARG A 147 -7.51 28.52 -11.46
CA ARG A 147 -6.74 28.00 -12.58
C ARG A 147 -5.67 28.98 -13.09
N ASP A 148 -5.92 30.29 -13.00
CA ASP A 148 -4.95 31.31 -13.39
C ASP A 148 -3.63 31.25 -12.58
N TRP A 149 -3.65 30.66 -11.39
CA TRP A 149 -2.42 30.48 -10.59
C TRP A 149 -1.47 29.47 -11.22
N ILE A 150 -2.00 28.55 -12.01
CA ILE A 150 -1.25 27.39 -12.54
C ILE A 150 -1.22 27.31 -14.07
N ASP A 151 -2.10 28.01 -14.79
CA ASP A 151 -2.24 27.90 -16.25
C ASP A 151 -0.93 28.14 -17.01
N GLU A 152 -0.25 29.26 -16.70
CA GLU A 152 1.02 29.60 -17.34
C GLU A 152 2.16 28.65 -16.96
N LEU A 153 2.10 28.07 -15.77
CA LEU A 153 3.13 27.17 -15.21
C LEU A 153 2.98 25.74 -15.72
N THR A 154 1.80 25.37 -16.25
CA THR A 154 1.44 24.00 -16.63
C THR A 154 0.88 23.89 -18.06
N LYS A 155 1.33 24.74 -18.98
CA LYS A 155 0.82 24.82 -20.39
C LYS A 155 0.79 23.49 -21.11
N ASP A 156 1.77 22.62 -20.83
CA ASP A 156 1.93 21.35 -21.52
C ASP A 156 1.25 20.20 -20.81
N HIS A 157 0.65 20.41 -19.64
CA HIS A 157 0.06 19.38 -18.78
C HIS A 157 -1.40 19.69 -18.45
N PRO A 158 -2.35 18.76 -18.66
CA PRO A 158 -3.65 18.84 -18.02
C PRO A 158 -3.48 18.60 -16.51
N VAL A 159 -4.05 19.49 -15.71
CA VAL A 159 -4.01 19.43 -14.24
C VAL A 159 -5.41 19.21 -13.71
N PHE A 160 -5.59 18.23 -12.84
CA PHE A 160 -6.82 18.00 -12.09
C PHE A 160 -6.43 17.52 -10.68
N VAL A 161 -6.28 18.47 -9.75
CA VAL A 161 -5.81 18.20 -8.39
C VAL A 161 -6.94 18.32 -7.40
N THR A 162 -7.08 17.30 -6.55
CA THR A 162 -8.24 17.11 -5.67
C THR A 162 -7.94 17.62 -4.26
N ARG A 163 -8.94 18.22 -3.62
CA ARG A 163 -8.91 18.59 -2.20
C ARG A 163 -8.87 17.33 -1.32
N LEU A 164 -8.32 17.49 -0.13
CA LEU A 164 -8.08 16.39 0.83
C LEU A 164 -9.33 15.57 1.22
N ASP A 165 -10.53 16.16 1.10
CA ASP A 165 -11.80 15.51 1.40
C ASP A 165 -12.45 14.79 0.21
N GLY A 166 -11.87 14.95 -0.99
CA GLY A 166 -12.35 14.33 -2.23
C GLY A 166 -13.64 14.93 -2.80
N HIS A 167 -14.08 16.12 -2.28
CA HIS A 167 -15.31 16.77 -2.71
C HIS A 167 -15.11 18.01 -3.56
N MET A 168 -13.87 18.32 -3.93
CA MET A 168 -13.54 19.50 -4.72
C MET A 168 -12.22 19.29 -5.46
N SER A 169 -12.18 19.68 -6.73
CA SER A 169 -10.94 19.64 -7.53
C SER A 169 -10.74 20.91 -8.33
N LEU A 170 -9.46 21.25 -8.57
CA LEU A 170 -9.04 22.32 -9.47
C LEU A 170 -8.58 21.72 -10.80
N ALA A 171 -9.20 22.16 -11.89
CA ALA A 171 -8.79 21.92 -13.26
C ALA A 171 -8.11 23.16 -13.87
N ASN A 172 -6.95 22.99 -14.53
CA ASN A 172 -6.38 24.05 -15.34
C ASN A 172 -7.06 24.20 -16.71
N SER A 173 -6.77 25.25 -17.45
CA SER A 173 -7.35 25.50 -18.77
C SER A 173 -7.08 24.38 -19.78
N LYS A 174 -5.96 23.68 -19.68
CA LYS A 174 -5.64 22.52 -20.54
C LYS A 174 -6.56 21.33 -20.27
N ALA A 175 -6.83 21.02 -18.99
CA ALA A 175 -7.78 19.96 -18.61
C ALA A 175 -9.20 20.32 -19.07
N LEU A 176 -9.66 21.56 -18.90
CA LEU A 176 -10.94 22.05 -19.40
C LEU A 176 -11.07 21.87 -20.90
N ALA A 177 -10.04 22.27 -21.66
CA ALA A 177 -10.03 22.15 -23.12
C ALA A 177 -10.11 20.69 -23.59
N LEU A 178 -9.38 19.75 -22.93
CA LEU A 178 -9.44 18.32 -23.23
C LEU A 178 -10.80 17.70 -22.92
N ALA A 179 -11.46 18.19 -21.86
CA ALA A 179 -12.79 17.75 -21.47
C ALA A 179 -13.91 18.41 -22.30
N GLY A 180 -13.60 19.40 -23.14
CA GLY A 180 -14.60 20.15 -23.88
C GLY A 180 -15.50 21.02 -23.00
N VAL A 181 -15.03 21.42 -21.82
CA VAL A 181 -15.76 22.22 -20.83
C VAL A 181 -15.48 23.70 -21.03
N GLY A 182 -16.48 24.44 -21.52
CA GLY A 182 -16.43 25.88 -21.70
C GLY A 182 -17.18 26.66 -20.63
N ASN A 183 -17.18 28.00 -20.72
CA ASN A 183 -17.90 28.86 -19.78
C ASN A 183 -19.44 28.72 -19.85
N ASP A 184 -19.95 28.12 -20.91
CA ASP A 184 -21.37 27.83 -21.17
C ASP A 184 -21.84 26.49 -20.58
N VAL A 185 -20.93 25.71 -19.93
CA VAL A 185 -21.31 24.46 -19.28
C VAL A 185 -22.31 24.72 -18.16
N GLU A 186 -23.37 23.91 -18.09
CA GLU A 186 -24.36 23.98 -17.04
C GLU A 186 -23.91 23.16 -15.82
N ASP A 187 -24.37 23.55 -14.64
CA ASP A 187 -24.20 22.76 -13.41
C ASP A 187 -24.96 21.43 -13.57
N ILE A 188 -24.41 20.36 -13.00
CA ILE A 188 -25.04 19.04 -12.99
C ILE A 188 -25.66 18.74 -11.63
N ASP A 189 -26.68 17.89 -11.64
CA ASP A 189 -27.40 17.52 -10.40
C ASP A 189 -26.42 16.91 -9.37
N GLY A 190 -26.47 17.42 -8.15
CA GLY A 190 -25.59 17.02 -7.05
C GLY A 190 -24.14 17.52 -7.17
N GLY A 191 -23.86 18.51 -8.03
CA GLY A 191 -22.55 19.15 -8.15
C GLY A 191 -22.64 20.62 -8.47
N SER A 192 -21.55 21.36 -8.32
CA SER A 192 -21.49 22.78 -8.67
C SER A 192 -20.14 23.16 -9.29
N ILE A 193 -20.15 24.19 -10.13
CA ILE A 193 -18.97 24.72 -10.82
C ILE A 193 -18.78 26.17 -10.36
N VAL A 194 -17.59 26.45 -9.79
CA VAL A 194 -17.31 27.80 -9.29
C VAL A 194 -16.96 28.74 -10.43
N ARG A 195 -17.61 29.89 -10.44
CA ARG A 195 -17.47 30.91 -11.49
C ARG A 195 -17.09 32.27 -10.90
N GLU A 196 -16.41 33.05 -11.70
CA GLU A 196 -16.24 34.49 -11.48
C GLU A 196 -17.56 35.24 -11.70
N SER A 197 -17.61 36.50 -11.27
CA SER A 197 -18.78 37.36 -11.45
C SER A 197 -19.18 37.62 -12.91
N ASP A 198 -18.25 37.47 -13.84
CA ASP A 198 -18.46 37.59 -15.30
C ASP A 198 -18.87 36.24 -15.94
N GLY A 199 -19.01 35.18 -15.16
CA GLY A 199 -19.38 33.83 -15.64
C GLY A 199 -18.19 32.97 -16.06
N ARG A 200 -16.95 33.46 -16.01
CA ARG A 200 -15.75 32.69 -16.34
C ARG A 200 -15.51 31.59 -15.28
N LEU A 201 -15.13 30.41 -15.73
CA LEU A 201 -14.82 29.29 -14.83
C LEU A 201 -13.53 29.59 -14.06
N THR A 202 -13.57 29.41 -12.73
CA THR A 202 -12.36 29.47 -11.88
C THR A 202 -11.48 28.23 -12.01
N GLY A 203 -12.03 27.14 -12.53
CA GLY A 203 -11.43 25.81 -12.59
C GLY A 203 -11.85 24.89 -11.44
N ILE A 204 -12.60 25.38 -10.47
CA ILE A 204 -13.09 24.57 -9.33
C ILE A 204 -14.39 23.86 -9.68
N PHE A 205 -14.35 22.53 -9.51
CA PHE A 205 -15.50 21.62 -9.63
C PHE A 205 -15.75 20.96 -8.28
N LYS A 206 -17.04 20.84 -7.89
CA LYS A 206 -17.44 20.26 -6.62
C LYS A 206 -18.37 19.06 -6.82
N ASP A 207 -18.17 18.04 -6.01
CA ASP A 207 -19.01 16.84 -5.95
C ASP A 207 -19.22 16.22 -7.35
N ASN A 208 -20.48 15.98 -7.77
CA ASN A 208 -20.76 15.36 -9.06
C ASN A 208 -20.19 16.14 -10.27
N ALA A 209 -19.94 17.46 -10.14
CA ALA A 209 -19.39 18.25 -11.22
C ALA A 209 -17.95 17.83 -11.63
N GLU A 210 -17.20 17.23 -10.70
CA GLU A 210 -15.86 16.70 -10.98
C GLU A 210 -15.86 15.66 -12.11
N ARG A 211 -16.97 14.93 -12.29
CA ARG A 211 -17.13 13.91 -13.33
C ARG A 211 -16.99 14.47 -14.74
N LEU A 212 -17.27 15.77 -14.96
CA LEU A 212 -17.08 16.43 -16.25
C LEU A 212 -15.64 16.37 -16.73
N ILE A 213 -14.70 16.35 -15.80
CA ILE A 213 -13.26 16.25 -16.09
C ILE A 213 -12.77 14.80 -15.94
N GLN A 214 -13.17 14.12 -14.86
CA GLN A 214 -12.71 12.78 -14.51
C GLN A 214 -12.90 11.76 -15.63
N MET A 215 -14.02 11.82 -16.36
CA MET A 215 -14.31 10.91 -17.47
C MET A 215 -13.34 11.04 -18.67
N HIS A 216 -12.52 12.09 -18.70
CA HIS A 216 -11.52 12.33 -19.73
C HIS A 216 -10.09 11.99 -19.28
N ILE A 217 -9.92 11.63 -18.00
CA ILE A 217 -8.63 11.18 -17.48
C ILE A 217 -8.42 9.74 -17.92
N PRO A 218 -7.28 9.42 -18.57
CA PRO A 218 -6.99 8.04 -18.98
C PRO A 218 -6.92 7.09 -17.78
N GLU A 219 -7.35 5.85 -17.99
CA GLU A 219 -7.09 4.79 -16.99
C GLU A 219 -5.57 4.58 -16.85
N PRO A 220 -5.10 4.28 -15.63
CA PRO A 220 -3.68 4.00 -15.42
C PRO A 220 -3.20 2.85 -16.29
N SER A 221 -2.05 3.02 -16.93
CA SER A 221 -1.36 1.95 -17.66
C SER A 221 -0.88 0.85 -16.69
N ASP A 222 -0.58 -0.34 -17.21
CA ASP A 222 -0.01 -1.43 -16.40
C ASP A 222 1.28 -1.00 -15.66
N TYR A 223 2.10 -0.16 -16.28
CA TYR A 223 3.30 0.39 -15.65
C TYR A 223 2.96 1.28 -14.45
N GLU A 224 1.97 2.15 -14.57
CA GLU A 224 1.52 3.02 -13.47
C GLU A 224 0.86 2.21 -12.35
N VAL A 225 0.07 1.19 -12.71
CA VAL A 225 -0.50 0.24 -11.74
C VAL A 225 0.61 -0.47 -10.96
N ASP A 226 1.60 -1.03 -11.66
CA ASP A 226 2.69 -1.77 -11.02
C ASP A 226 3.55 -0.84 -10.14
N MET A 227 3.82 0.39 -10.60
CA MET A 227 4.51 1.42 -9.83
C MET A 227 3.71 1.82 -8.58
N GLY A 228 2.40 2.09 -8.73
CA GLY A 228 1.52 2.46 -7.61
C GLY A 228 1.45 1.35 -6.56
N LEU A 229 1.24 0.10 -6.97
CA LEU A 229 1.22 -1.04 -6.06
C LEU A 229 2.56 -1.23 -5.33
N ARG A 230 3.69 -1.05 -6.01
CA ARG A 230 5.02 -1.12 -5.38
C ARG A 230 5.19 -0.06 -4.31
N LEU A 231 4.86 1.20 -4.62
CA LEU A 231 4.95 2.30 -3.66
C LEU A 231 4.02 2.08 -2.46
N ALA A 232 2.80 1.60 -2.69
CA ALA A 232 1.86 1.26 -1.62
C ALA A 232 2.42 0.17 -0.72
N MET A 233 2.98 -0.92 -1.28
CA MET A 233 3.60 -2.01 -0.51
C MET A 233 4.79 -1.52 0.32
N GLU A 234 5.69 -0.73 -0.27
CA GLU A 234 6.84 -0.14 0.41
C GLU A 234 6.39 0.78 1.56
N TYR A 235 5.37 1.59 1.34
CA TYR A 235 4.83 2.50 2.34
C TYR A 235 4.24 1.75 3.53
N VAL A 236 3.32 0.81 3.30
CA VAL A 236 2.68 0.07 4.39
C VAL A 236 3.68 -0.81 5.13
N ALA A 237 4.64 -1.43 4.43
CA ALA A 237 5.70 -2.22 5.05
C ALA A 237 6.59 -1.36 5.97
N SER A 238 6.91 -0.12 5.59
CA SER A 238 7.68 0.81 6.42
C SER A 238 6.97 1.20 7.72
N HIS A 239 5.64 1.00 7.79
CA HIS A 239 4.82 1.22 8.98
C HIS A 239 4.46 -0.08 9.72
N GLY A 240 5.10 -1.21 9.38
CA GLY A 240 4.87 -2.49 10.04
C GLY A 240 3.59 -3.22 9.62
N VAL A 241 2.91 -2.77 8.56
CA VAL A 241 1.74 -3.45 7.99
C VAL A 241 2.22 -4.55 7.04
N THR A 242 1.83 -5.79 7.33
CA THR A 242 2.24 -6.98 6.57
C THR A 242 1.11 -7.61 5.77
N SER A 243 -0.12 -7.12 5.95
CA SER A 243 -1.30 -7.60 5.26
C SER A 243 -2.29 -6.45 5.05
N VAL A 244 -2.94 -6.39 3.89
CA VAL A 244 -3.92 -5.36 3.56
C VAL A 244 -5.20 -5.98 2.99
N HIS A 245 -6.36 -5.37 3.30
CA HIS A 245 -7.62 -5.64 2.64
C HIS A 245 -7.97 -4.46 1.73
N ASP A 246 -7.78 -4.65 0.44
CA ASP A 246 -8.01 -3.61 -0.56
C ASP A 246 -9.47 -3.62 -1.03
N MET A 247 -10.15 -2.49 -0.84
CA MET A 247 -11.56 -2.31 -1.21
C MET A 247 -11.79 -2.25 -2.72
N ASN A 248 -10.73 -2.08 -3.50
CA ASN A 248 -10.76 -2.05 -4.96
C ASN A 248 -9.76 -3.04 -5.56
N ALA A 249 -10.05 -4.33 -5.47
CA ALA A 249 -9.13 -5.41 -5.79
C ALA A 249 -8.39 -5.25 -7.14
N MET A 250 -7.05 -5.28 -7.08
CA MET A 250 -6.12 -5.20 -8.21
C MET A 250 -5.31 -6.50 -8.36
N LEU A 251 -6.01 -7.64 -8.43
CA LEU A 251 -5.37 -8.97 -8.41
C LEU A 251 -4.33 -9.16 -9.52
N ASP A 252 -4.58 -8.66 -10.73
CA ASP A 252 -3.66 -8.88 -11.85
C ASP A 252 -2.33 -8.12 -11.62
N GLY A 253 -2.37 -6.90 -11.10
CA GLY A 253 -1.18 -6.16 -10.70
C GLY A 253 -0.43 -6.86 -9.55
N MET A 254 -1.15 -7.35 -8.53
CA MET A 254 -0.53 -8.11 -7.43
C MET A 254 0.08 -9.44 -7.91
N ARG A 255 -0.56 -10.13 -8.85
CA ARG A 255 0.00 -11.33 -9.50
C ARG A 255 1.30 -11.03 -10.25
N ARG A 256 1.37 -9.89 -10.97
CA ARG A 256 2.61 -9.45 -11.62
C ARG A 256 3.70 -9.17 -10.59
N ALA A 257 3.38 -8.43 -9.52
CA ALA A 257 4.33 -8.16 -8.43
C ALA A 257 4.87 -9.46 -7.81
N ARG A 258 4.00 -10.43 -7.54
CA ARG A 258 4.38 -11.75 -7.01
C ARG A 258 5.28 -12.52 -7.97
N SER A 259 4.91 -12.59 -9.24
CA SER A 259 5.68 -13.32 -10.27
C SER A 259 7.08 -12.74 -10.45
N ASN A 260 7.24 -11.45 -10.20
CA ASN A 260 8.51 -10.73 -10.26
C ASN A 260 9.30 -10.76 -8.92
N GLY A 261 8.78 -11.42 -7.88
CA GLY A 261 9.39 -11.45 -6.55
C GLY A 261 9.39 -10.09 -5.83
N GLN A 262 8.46 -9.22 -6.18
CA GLN A 262 8.33 -7.84 -5.66
C GLN A 262 7.20 -7.68 -4.65
N GLN A 263 6.42 -8.73 -4.38
CA GLN A 263 5.35 -8.67 -3.39
C GLN A 263 5.93 -8.61 -1.96
N LEU A 264 5.62 -7.54 -1.23
CA LEU A 264 6.08 -7.31 0.15
C LEU A 264 4.99 -7.53 1.20
N THR A 265 3.72 -7.56 0.78
CA THR A 265 2.56 -7.53 1.67
C THR A 265 1.56 -8.58 1.23
N ARG A 266 0.95 -9.30 2.17
CA ARG A 266 -0.19 -10.17 1.89
C ARG A 266 -1.36 -9.33 1.45
N TYR A 267 -2.09 -9.81 0.45
CA TYR A 267 -3.12 -9.03 -0.20
C TYR A 267 -4.46 -9.76 -0.23
N TYR A 268 -5.47 -9.16 0.37
CA TYR A 268 -6.86 -9.61 0.30
C TYR A 268 -7.68 -8.61 -0.52
N GLY A 269 -8.10 -9.01 -1.72
CA GLY A 269 -8.85 -8.16 -2.63
C GLY A 269 -10.36 -8.25 -2.38
N VAL A 270 -11.00 -7.11 -2.19
CA VAL A 270 -12.46 -6.99 -2.04
C VAL A 270 -13.07 -6.51 -3.35
N TYR A 271 -14.21 -7.07 -3.71
CA TYR A 271 -14.97 -6.69 -4.90
C TYR A 271 -16.36 -6.20 -4.53
N SER A 272 -16.90 -5.28 -5.32
CA SER A 272 -18.30 -4.87 -5.21
C SER A 272 -19.22 -6.10 -5.29
N LEU A 273 -20.29 -6.11 -4.48
CA LEU A 273 -21.29 -7.19 -4.48
C LEU A 273 -21.91 -7.41 -5.86
N SER A 274 -22.02 -6.38 -6.68
CA SER A 274 -22.51 -6.50 -8.08
C SER A 274 -21.64 -7.41 -8.96
N ARG A 275 -20.39 -7.70 -8.55
CA ARG A 275 -19.44 -8.55 -9.27
C ARG A 275 -19.34 -9.97 -8.68
N TRP A 276 -20.26 -10.37 -7.80
CA TRP A 276 -20.20 -11.64 -7.07
C TRP A 276 -20.12 -12.87 -7.98
N GLU A 277 -20.81 -12.86 -9.14
CA GLU A 277 -20.77 -13.99 -10.08
C GLU A 277 -19.37 -14.18 -10.67
N MET A 278 -18.72 -13.10 -11.06
CA MET A 278 -17.34 -13.11 -11.53
C MET A 278 -16.40 -13.68 -10.47
N VAL A 279 -16.55 -13.21 -9.19
CA VAL A 279 -15.74 -13.71 -8.08
C VAL A 279 -15.97 -15.19 -7.82
N ARG A 280 -17.24 -15.64 -7.80
CA ARG A 280 -17.59 -17.07 -7.68
C ARG A 280 -16.91 -17.91 -8.76
N ASP A 281 -16.96 -17.46 -10.01
CA ASP A 281 -16.40 -18.20 -11.14
C ASP A 281 -14.86 -18.23 -11.08
N MET A 282 -14.24 -17.15 -10.61
CA MET A 282 -12.81 -17.08 -10.33
C MET A 282 -12.42 -18.07 -9.21
N VAL A 283 -13.14 -18.07 -8.08
CA VAL A 283 -12.88 -18.99 -6.97
C VAL A 283 -13.06 -20.45 -7.38
N ASN A 284 -14.10 -20.76 -8.18
CA ASN A 284 -14.32 -22.11 -8.68
C ASN A 284 -13.19 -22.60 -9.60
N ARG A 285 -12.52 -21.69 -10.33
CA ARG A 285 -11.43 -22.00 -11.26
C ARG A 285 -10.07 -22.06 -10.55
N GLU A 286 -9.81 -21.16 -9.64
CA GLU A 286 -8.48 -20.89 -9.07
C GLU A 286 -8.37 -21.22 -7.57
N GLY A 287 -9.49 -21.55 -6.92
CA GLY A 287 -9.56 -21.77 -5.47
C GLY A 287 -9.73 -20.47 -4.68
N ASN A 288 -9.65 -20.59 -3.35
CA ASN A 288 -9.86 -19.46 -2.43
C ASN A 288 -8.61 -18.58 -2.23
N GLY A 289 -7.57 -18.81 -3.01
CA GLY A 289 -6.28 -18.17 -2.82
C GLY A 289 -5.36 -18.95 -1.88
N ASP A 290 -4.26 -18.33 -1.51
CA ASP A 290 -3.25 -18.89 -0.61
C ASP A 290 -2.89 -17.89 0.52
N GLU A 291 -1.74 -18.05 1.16
CA GLU A 291 -1.30 -17.22 2.28
C GLU A 291 -0.82 -15.81 1.90
N TRP A 292 -0.83 -15.45 0.59
CA TRP A 292 -0.23 -14.20 0.07
C TRP A 292 -1.21 -13.35 -0.74
#